data_5643f5ba4e075770bfe83bf3883acad8
#
_entry.id   5643f5ba4e075770bfe83bf3883acad8
#
_cell.length_a   1.000
_cell.length_b   1.000
_cell.length_c   1.000
_cell.angle_alpha   90.00
_cell.angle_beta   90.00
_cell.angle_gamma   90.00
#
_symmetry.space_group_name_H-M   'P 1'
#
loop_
_entity.id
_entity.type
_entity.pdbx_description
1 polymer ?
#
loop_
_entity_poly.entity_id
_entity_poly.type
_entity_poly.pdbx_seq_one_letter_code
_entity_poly.pdbx_strand_id
1 'polypeptide(L)'
;DVSVLILFFNRPKLLAQVFEQVKKARPARLFLYQDGPRGERDMPGIEACRKVVADIDWECEVHHNYQEKNYGCDPSEYMAQKWAFSLSNKCIVLEDDDVPAVSFFGFCKELLDKYEHDTRISMIAGFNNEEITPDITSDYFFATTFSIWGWASWRRVTDQWDEFYTFLDDKENMRQLKNLIHTRRDRKDFIYMCQRHREHGKAYYETIFHASMLFNSGLSIVPTRNMITYLGATADSTHFAGSVHTMPRGY
;
A
#
# COMPACT_ATOMS: atom_id res chain seq x y z
N ASP A 1 3.60 16.83 9.88
CA ASP A 1 2.51 15.90 10.21
C ASP A 1 2.34 14.89 9.07
N VAL A 2 2.24 13.62 9.40
CA VAL A 2 2.03 12.56 8.42
C VAL A 2 0.62 12.02 8.59
N SER A 3 -0.08 11.86 7.46
CA SER A 3 -1.40 11.24 7.42
C SER A 3 -1.26 9.72 7.37
N VAL A 4 -2.24 9.01 7.92
CA VAL A 4 -2.34 7.56 7.84
C VAL A 4 -3.66 7.19 7.17
N LEU A 5 -3.60 6.40 6.11
CA LEU A 5 -4.75 5.75 5.48
C LEU A 5 -4.82 4.31 5.99
N ILE A 6 -6.01 3.90 6.43
CA ILE A 6 -6.31 2.51 6.75
C ILE A 6 -7.42 2.04 5.80
N LEU A 7 -7.12 0.98 5.03
CA LEU A 7 -8.09 0.29 4.20
C LEU A 7 -8.58 -0.95 4.93
N PHE A 8 -9.89 -1.12 4.98
CA PHE A 8 -10.47 -2.28 5.67
C PHE A 8 -11.82 -2.67 5.07
N PHE A 9 -12.27 -3.87 5.40
CA PHE A 9 -13.58 -4.33 4.96
C PHE A 9 -14.41 -4.86 6.15
N ASN A 10 -14.30 -6.14 6.50
CA ASN A 10 -15.15 -6.79 7.50
C ASN A 10 -14.38 -7.74 8.44
N ARG A 11 -13.06 -7.49 8.66
CA ARG A 11 -12.17 -8.31 9.51
C ARG A 11 -11.80 -7.57 10.82
N PRO A 12 -12.74 -7.37 11.77
CA PRO A 12 -12.53 -6.50 12.93
C PRO A 12 -11.40 -6.96 13.85
N LYS A 13 -11.10 -8.27 13.92
CA LYS A 13 -10.02 -8.81 14.77
C LYS A 13 -8.64 -8.50 14.24
N LEU A 14 -8.46 -8.47 12.92
CA LEU A 14 -7.20 -8.08 12.27
C LEU A 14 -7.05 -6.57 12.38
N LEU A 15 -8.07 -5.82 11.97
CA LEU A 15 -8.09 -4.36 12.05
C LEU A 15 -7.78 -3.83 13.46
N ALA A 16 -8.27 -4.48 14.52
CA ALA A 16 -7.99 -4.07 15.88
C ALA A 16 -6.50 -4.12 16.23
N GLN A 17 -5.74 -5.06 15.68
CA GLN A 17 -4.29 -5.16 15.90
C GLN A 17 -3.54 -4.03 15.17
N VAL A 18 -3.95 -3.72 13.94
CA VAL A 18 -3.40 -2.58 13.17
C VAL A 18 -3.73 -1.27 13.88
N PHE A 19 -4.99 -1.08 14.25
CA PHE A 19 -5.47 0.16 14.85
C PHE A 19 -4.83 0.44 16.23
N GLU A 20 -4.52 -0.60 16.99
CA GLU A 20 -3.79 -0.49 18.27
C GLU A 20 -2.39 0.14 18.07
N GLN A 21 -1.69 -0.16 16.99
CA GLN A 21 -0.41 0.46 16.69
C GLN A 21 -0.58 1.92 16.21
N VAL A 22 -1.63 2.18 15.46
CA VAL A 22 -1.99 3.56 15.03
C VAL A 22 -2.35 4.43 16.24
N LYS A 23 -3.09 3.89 17.23
CA LYS A 23 -3.37 4.57 18.50
C LYS A 23 -2.09 4.95 19.24
N LYS A 24 -1.10 4.06 19.29
CA LYS A 24 0.20 4.34 19.94
C LYS A 24 0.97 5.44 19.20
N ALA A 25 0.88 5.47 17.89
CA ALA A 25 1.56 6.47 17.06
C ALA A 25 0.87 7.85 17.08
N ARG A 26 -0.46 7.91 17.35
CA ARG A 26 -1.26 9.14 17.47
C ARG A 26 -1.08 10.10 16.27
N PRO A 27 -1.34 9.66 15.03
CA PRO A 27 -1.20 10.53 13.86
C PRO A 27 -2.17 11.71 13.93
N ALA A 28 -1.74 12.87 13.42
CA ALA A 28 -2.57 14.08 13.41
C ALA A 28 -3.74 13.98 12.42
N ARG A 29 -3.68 13.07 11.44
CA ARG A 29 -4.73 12.87 10.43
C ARG A 29 -4.91 11.41 10.09
N LEU A 30 -6.17 10.95 10.06
CA LEU A 30 -6.58 9.61 9.65
C LEU A 30 -7.52 9.67 8.46
N PHE A 31 -7.25 8.81 7.48
CA PHE A 31 -8.16 8.46 6.40
C PHE A 31 -8.64 7.04 6.61
N LEU A 32 -9.94 6.85 6.75
CA LEU A 32 -10.59 5.57 7.00
C LEU A 32 -11.44 5.20 5.78
N TYR A 33 -10.92 4.28 4.97
CA TYR A 33 -11.64 3.77 3.81
C TYR A 33 -12.16 2.37 4.08
N GLN A 34 -13.46 2.16 3.87
CA GLN A 34 -14.10 0.86 4.02
C GLN A 34 -14.88 0.51 2.77
N ASP A 35 -14.61 -0.64 2.17
CA ASP A 35 -15.41 -1.17 1.08
C ASP A 35 -16.83 -1.55 1.57
N GLY A 36 -17.81 -1.46 0.69
CA GLY A 36 -19.19 -1.72 1.01
C GLY A 36 -19.54 -3.22 1.08
N PRO A 37 -20.72 -3.57 1.58
CA PRO A 37 -21.14 -4.95 1.73
C PRO A 37 -21.38 -5.65 0.38
N ARG A 38 -21.00 -6.92 0.28
CA ARG A 38 -21.43 -7.83 -0.80
C ARG A 38 -22.87 -8.30 -0.62
N GLY A 39 -23.36 -8.19 0.63
CA GLY A 39 -24.70 -8.54 1.06
C GLY A 39 -24.85 -8.44 2.58
N GLU A 40 -26.03 -8.74 3.10
CA GLU A 40 -26.36 -8.58 4.53
C GLU A 40 -25.41 -9.34 5.48
N ARG A 41 -24.81 -10.44 5.03
CA ARG A 41 -23.87 -11.24 5.84
C ARG A 41 -22.59 -10.48 6.23
N ASP A 42 -22.21 -9.48 5.45
CA ASP A 42 -21.01 -8.68 5.72
C ASP A 42 -21.28 -7.59 6.78
N MET A 43 -22.53 -7.18 6.97
CA MET A 43 -22.89 -6.05 7.82
C MET A 43 -22.38 -6.14 9.27
N PRO A 44 -22.50 -7.29 9.97
CA PRO A 44 -21.96 -7.38 11.34
C PRO A 44 -20.45 -7.13 11.42
N GLY A 45 -19.68 -7.63 10.45
CA GLY A 45 -18.23 -7.39 10.36
C GLY A 45 -17.91 -5.93 10.03
N ILE A 46 -18.63 -5.33 9.08
CA ILE A 46 -18.51 -3.93 8.69
C ILE A 46 -18.74 -3.01 9.89
N GLU A 47 -19.84 -3.21 10.62
CA GLU A 47 -20.17 -2.41 11.80
C GLU A 47 -19.17 -2.60 12.94
N ALA A 48 -18.70 -3.85 13.14
CA ALA A 48 -17.66 -4.13 14.12
C ALA A 48 -16.34 -3.41 13.79
N CYS A 49 -15.93 -3.37 12.51
CA CYS A 49 -14.76 -2.60 12.06
C CYS A 49 -14.93 -1.10 12.35
N ARG A 50 -16.10 -0.53 12.07
CA ARG A 50 -16.39 0.88 12.38
C ARG A 50 -16.26 1.20 13.86
N LYS A 51 -16.69 0.28 14.74
CA LYS A 51 -16.52 0.43 16.19
C LYS A 51 -15.04 0.42 16.60
N VAL A 52 -14.21 -0.41 15.98
CA VAL A 52 -12.77 -0.46 16.24
C VAL A 52 -12.14 0.90 15.93
N VAL A 53 -12.36 1.44 14.75
CA VAL A 53 -11.71 2.71 14.31
C VAL A 53 -12.35 3.98 14.89
N ALA A 54 -13.48 3.87 15.57
CA ALA A 54 -14.11 4.99 16.27
C ALA A 54 -13.44 5.29 17.62
N ASP A 55 -12.61 4.39 18.15
CA ASP A 55 -11.94 4.53 19.46
C ASP A 55 -10.67 5.40 19.35
N ILE A 56 -10.88 6.69 19.03
CA ILE A 56 -9.82 7.70 18.89
C ILE A 56 -9.80 8.56 20.16
N ASP A 57 -8.74 8.44 20.95
CA ASP A 57 -8.56 9.13 22.24
C ASP A 57 -7.50 10.25 22.19
N TRP A 58 -7.13 10.72 21.01
CA TRP A 58 -6.18 11.80 20.79
C TRP A 58 -6.71 12.82 19.77
N GLU A 59 -6.10 14.00 19.74
CA GLU A 59 -6.43 15.03 18.76
C GLU A 59 -6.06 14.56 17.36
N CYS A 60 -7.06 14.38 16.49
CA CYS A 60 -6.92 13.82 15.16
C CYS A 60 -7.98 14.36 14.21
N GLU A 61 -7.56 14.80 13.03
CA GLU A 61 -8.46 15.09 11.92
C GLU A 61 -8.83 13.76 11.23
N VAL A 62 -10.10 13.37 11.28
CA VAL A 62 -10.57 12.09 10.76
C VAL A 62 -11.44 12.27 9.53
N HIS A 63 -11.05 11.60 8.44
CA HIS A 63 -11.82 11.54 7.20
C HIS A 63 -12.35 10.13 6.99
N HIS A 64 -13.63 10.00 6.69
CA HIS A 64 -14.29 8.72 6.42
C HIS A 64 -14.70 8.65 4.95
N ASN A 65 -14.43 7.50 4.32
CA ASN A 65 -14.91 7.17 2.99
C ASN A 65 -15.45 5.74 3.00
N TYR A 66 -16.68 5.58 3.47
CA TYR A 66 -17.36 4.29 3.60
C TYR A 66 -18.25 4.07 2.38
N GLN A 67 -17.98 3.01 1.64
CA GLN A 67 -18.69 2.70 0.41
C GLN A 67 -20.05 2.05 0.71
N GLU A 68 -21.06 2.38 -0.11
CA GLU A 68 -22.41 1.80 -0.01
C GLU A 68 -22.49 0.43 -0.70
N LYS A 69 -21.66 0.20 -1.72
CA LYS A 69 -21.58 -1.06 -2.47
C LYS A 69 -20.17 -1.61 -2.45
N ASN A 70 -20.05 -2.92 -2.63
CA ASN A 70 -18.77 -3.60 -2.73
C ASN A 70 -18.13 -3.38 -4.12
N TYR A 71 -16.91 -2.88 -4.13
CA TYR A 71 -16.09 -2.70 -5.33
C TYR A 71 -15.08 -3.84 -5.50
N GLY A 72 -14.80 -4.57 -4.41
CA GLY A 72 -13.75 -5.59 -4.34
C GLY A 72 -12.40 -5.01 -3.92
N CYS A 73 -11.44 -5.88 -3.66
CA CYS A 73 -10.13 -5.54 -3.11
C CYS A 73 -9.41 -4.52 -4.00
N ASP A 74 -9.01 -4.92 -5.21
CA ASP A 74 -8.17 -4.13 -6.11
C ASP A 74 -8.72 -2.71 -6.43
N PRO A 75 -10.01 -2.55 -6.83
CA PRO A 75 -10.55 -1.22 -7.06
C PRO A 75 -10.64 -0.38 -5.78
N SER A 76 -10.94 -1.00 -4.63
CA SER A 76 -11.02 -0.30 -3.34
C SER A 76 -9.66 0.25 -2.93
N GLU A 77 -8.59 -0.52 -3.10
CA GLU A 77 -7.22 -0.09 -2.82
C GLU A 77 -6.82 1.12 -3.67
N TYR A 78 -7.05 1.05 -4.99
CA TYR A 78 -6.79 2.17 -5.89
C TYR A 78 -7.58 3.42 -5.50
N MET A 79 -8.91 3.28 -5.29
CA MET A 79 -9.79 4.40 -4.95
C MET A 79 -9.43 5.03 -3.61
N ALA A 80 -9.13 4.22 -2.60
CA ALA A 80 -8.74 4.70 -1.27
C ALA A 80 -7.46 5.51 -1.32
N GLN A 81 -6.45 5.02 -2.02
CA GLN A 81 -5.16 5.68 -2.16
C GLN A 81 -5.30 6.99 -2.95
N LYS A 82 -5.99 6.99 -4.11
CA LYS A 82 -6.25 8.22 -4.87
C LYS A 82 -7.00 9.25 -4.05
N TRP A 83 -8.01 8.83 -3.26
CA TRP A 83 -8.76 9.71 -2.38
C TRP A 83 -7.87 10.31 -1.27
N ALA A 84 -7.12 9.51 -0.52
CA ALA A 84 -6.29 10.01 0.57
C ALA A 84 -5.21 10.97 0.05
N PHE A 85 -4.52 10.61 -1.04
CA PHE A 85 -3.51 11.47 -1.65
C PHE A 85 -4.08 12.72 -2.32
N SER A 86 -5.36 12.75 -2.69
CA SER A 86 -6.01 13.99 -3.15
C SER A 86 -6.18 15.03 -2.03
N LEU A 87 -6.21 14.58 -0.77
CA LEU A 87 -6.40 15.42 0.41
C LEU A 87 -5.11 15.63 1.21
N SER A 88 -4.10 14.79 1.02
CA SER A 88 -2.82 14.87 1.71
C SER A 88 -1.64 14.75 0.74
N ASN A 89 -0.57 15.52 0.97
CA ASN A 89 0.65 15.44 0.17
C ASN A 89 1.53 14.24 0.53
N LYS A 90 1.39 13.72 1.75
CA LYS A 90 2.18 12.61 2.31
C LYS A 90 1.25 11.68 3.08
N CYS A 91 1.32 10.39 2.83
CA CYS A 91 0.47 9.44 3.51
C CYS A 91 1.17 8.09 3.72
N ILE A 92 0.95 7.50 4.89
CA ILE A 92 1.23 6.10 5.19
C ILE A 92 -0.02 5.32 4.81
N VAL A 93 0.14 4.18 4.14
CA VAL A 93 -0.94 3.30 3.69
C VAL A 93 -0.81 1.97 4.42
N LEU A 94 -1.87 1.56 5.09
CA LEU A 94 -2.00 0.29 5.83
C LEU A 94 -3.28 -0.40 5.43
N GLU A 95 -3.23 -1.73 5.34
CA GLU A 95 -4.40 -2.58 5.22
C GLU A 95 -4.78 -3.14 6.60
N ASP A 96 -5.97 -3.75 6.71
CA ASP A 96 -6.48 -4.25 8.00
C ASP A 96 -5.73 -5.48 8.54
N ASP A 97 -4.74 -6.00 7.80
CA ASP A 97 -3.86 -7.11 8.18
C ASP A 97 -2.35 -6.76 8.18
N ASP A 98 -2.00 -5.51 7.94
CA ASP A 98 -0.64 -4.98 8.00
C ASP A 98 -0.36 -4.38 9.39
N VAL A 99 0.14 -5.16 10.34
CA VAL A 99 0.44 -4.67 11.69
C VAL A 99 1.80 -3.98 11.71
N PRO A 100 1.87 -2.63 11.79
CA PRO A 100 3.13 -1.92 11.81
C PRO A 100 3.78 -1.96 13.21
N ALA A 101 5.11 -1.99 13.25
CA ALA A 101 5.84 -1.59 14.44
C ALA A 101 5.59 -0.09 14.71
N VAL A 102 5.54 0.35 15.96
CA VAL A 102 5.32 1.78 16.28
C VAL A 102 6.42 2.66 15.68
N SER A 103 7.65 2.16 15.59
CA SER A 103 8.79 2.83 14.96
C SER A 103 8.60 3.11 13.47
N PHE A 104 7.75 2.34 12.77
CA PHE A 104 7.44 2.55 11.36
C PHE A 104 6.89 3.95 11.07
N PHE A 105 6.05 4.48 11.95
CA PHE A 105 5.47 5.82 11.77
C PHE A 105 6.53 6.92 11.82
N GLY A 106 7.47 6.84 12.76
CA GLY A 106 8.62 7.75 12.85
C GLY A 106 9.56 7.62 11.66
N PHE A 107 9.87 6.39 11.25
CA PHE A 107 10.66 6.07 10.07
C PHE A 107 10.05 6.68 8.80
N CYS A 108 8.76 6.46 8.56
CA CYS A 108 8.05 7.05 7.43
C CYS A 108 8.07 8.57 7.48
N LYS A 109 7.79 9.18 8.65
CA LYS A 109 7.78 10.63 8.79
C LYS A 109 9.11 11.26 8.41
N GLU A 110 10.21 10.74 8.97
CA GLU A 110 11.55 11.25 8.68
C GLU A 110 11.89 11.15 7.19
N LEU A 111 11.62 10.00 6.58
CA LEU A 111 11.97 9.77 5.18
C LEU A 111 11.03 10.50 4.21
N LEU A 112 9.75 10.64 4.55
CA LEU A 112 8.82 11.47 3.77
C LEU A 112 9.23 12.93 3.75
N ASP A 113 9.76 13.46 4.86
CA ASP A 113 10.28 14.81 4.93
C ASP A 113 11.63 14.93 4.19
N LYS A 114 12.54 13.98 4.41
CA LYS A 114 13.88 13.98 3.81
C LYS A 114 13.86 13.92 2.28
N TYR A 115 12.97 13.10 1.71
CA TYR A 115 12.92 12.83 0.27
C TYR A 115 11.73 13.49 -0.43
N GLU A 116 11.10 14.48 0.19
CA GLU A 116 9.92 15.16 -0.37
C GLU A 116 10.13 15.66 -1.80
N HIS A 117 11.30 16.23 -2.06
CA HIS A 117 11.64 16.82 -3.35
C HIS A 117 12.51 15.92 -4.24
N ASP A 118 12.88 14.73 -3.77
CA ASP A 118 13.64 13.78 -4.58
C ASP A 118 12.71 12.93 -5.43
N THR A 119 12.55 13.31 -6.70
CA THR A 119 11.64 12.65 -7.64
C THR A 119 12.06 11.23 -8.02
N ARG A 120 13.28 10.80 -7.65
CA ARG A 120 13.73 9.41 -7.84
C ARG A 120 13.08 8.45 -6.86
N ILE A 121 12.61 8.95 -5.71
CA ILE A 121 12.02 8.11 -4.67
C ILE A 121 10.50 8.09 -4.84
N SER A 122 9.96 6.89 -5.04
CA SER A 122 8.52 6.68 -5.25
C SER A 122 7.82 6.07 -4.04
N MET A 123 8.53 5.33 -3.20
CA MET A 123 7.93 4.61 -2.07
C MET A 123 8.89 4.48 -0.90
N ILE A 124 8.34 4.48 0.30
CA ILE A 124 8.96 4.00 1.52
C ILE A 124 8.21 2.74 1.93
N ALA A 125 8.83 1.57 1.77
CA ALA A 125 8.26 0.30 2.17
C ALA A 125 8.45 0.09 3.68
N GLY A 126 7.47 -0.54 4.30
CA GLY A 126 7.60 -1.03 5.68
C GLY A 126 8.02 -2.50 5.74
N PHE A 127 7.75 -3.24 4.68
CA PHE A 127 8.00 -4.68 4.61
C PHE A 127 9.33 -5.00 3.94
N ASN A 128 10.13 -5.85 4.62
CA ASN A 128 11.36 -6.43 4.10
C ASN A 128 11.20 -7.95 4.01
N ASN A 129 11.26 -8.50 2.80
CA ASN A 129 11.09 -9.94 2.54
C ASN A 129 12.15 -10.81 3.20
N GLU A 130 13.33 -10.26 3.51
CA GLU A 130 14.43 -10.99 4.16
C GLU A 130 14.34 -10.92 5.69
N GLU A 131 13.32 -10.23 6.25
CA GLU A 131 13.17 -9.92 7.67
C GLU A 131 14.29 -9.02 8.20
N ILE A 132 15.54 -9.41 8.01
CA ILE A 132 16.73 -8.60 8.26
C ILE A 132 17.66 -8.77 7.07
N THR A 133 18.00 -7.68 6.40
CA THR A 133 18.99 -7.72 5.32
C THR A 133 20.39 -7.66 5.94
N PRO A 134 21.17 -8.76 5.84
CA PRO A 134 22.51 -8.80 6.39
C PRO A 134 23.45 -7.85 5.61
N ASP A 135 24.56 -7.50 6.23
CA ASP A 135 25.66 -6.73 5.62
C ASP A 135 25.33 -5.28 5.24
N ILE A 136 24.12 -4.79 5.53
CA ILE A 136 23.77 -3.38 5.40
C ILE A 136 23.84 -2.73 6.78
N THR A 137 24.69 -1.71 6.92
CA THR A 137 24.93 -1.00 8.18
C THR A 137 23.99 0.19 8.41
N SER A 138 23.33 0.67 7.36
CA SER A 138 22.32 1.74 7.44
C SER A 138 20.95 1.19 7.80
N ASP A 139 20.06 2.06 8.30
CA ASP A 139 18.69 1.67 8.68
C ASP A 139 17.81 1.30 7.49
N TYR A 140 18.20 1.69 6.27
CA TYR A 140 17.49 1.42 5.03
C TYR A 140 18.43 1.38 3.82
N PHE A 141 17.91 0.87 2.72
CA PHE A 141 18.57 0.87 1.41
C PHE A 141 17.59 1.19 0.28
N PHE A 142 18.11 1.48 -0.92
CA PHE A 142 17.31 1.72 -2.10
C PHE A 142 17.19 0.47 -2.96
N ALA A 143 15.98 0.24 -3.50
CA ALA A 143 15.69 -0.89 -4.36
C ALA A 143 14.83 -0.46 -5.56
N THR A 144 14.88 -1.23 -6.64
CA THR A 144 13.98 -1.10 -7.80
C THR A 144 12.72 -1.95 -7.66
N THR A 145 12.66 -2.78 -6.62
CA THR A 145 11.50 -3.58 -6.23
C THR A 145 10.74 -2.87 -5.13
N PHE A 146 9.48 -3.23 -4.93
CA PHE A 146 8.63 -2.66 -3.88
C PHE A 146 7.82 -3.74 -3.19
N SER A 147 7.31 -3.42 -2.01
CA SER A 147 6.35 -4.22 -1.27
C SER A 147 5.15 -3.35 -0.91
N ILE A 148 3.97 -3.92 -1.05
CA ILE A 148 2.69 -3.22 -0.82
C ILE A 148 2.16 -3.37 0.62
N TRP A 149 2.76 -4.23 1.41
CA TRP A 149 2.35 -4.46 2.80
C TRP A 149 2.91 -3.37 3.72
N GLY A 150 2.07 -2.37 4.00
CA GLY A 150 2.44 -1.21 4.80
C GLY A 150 3.54 -0.35 4.14
N TRP A 151 3.15 0.79 3.62
CA TRP A 151 4.06 1.66 2.88
C TRP A 151 3.70 3.14 3.03
N ALA A 152 4.55 4.03 2.54
CA ALA A 152 4.27 5.46 2.51
C ALA A 152 4.76 6.07 1.20
N SER A 153 4.12 7.17 0.79
CA SER A 153 4.48 7.90 -0.42
C SER A 153 3.94 9.34 -0.41
N TRP A 154 4.02 9.97 -1.56
CA TRP A 154 3.64 11.36 -1.82
C TRP A 154 2.57 11.44 -2.91
N ARG A 155 1.73 12.49 -2.85
CA ARG A 155 0.76 12.80 -3.91
C ARG A 155 1.42 12.87 -5.29
N ARG A 156 2.62 13.47 -5.40
CA ARG A 156 3.37 13.58 -6.66
C ARG A 156 3.61 12.24 -7.36
N VAL A 157 3.60 11.13 -6.62
CA VAL A 157 3.78 9.78 -7.15
C VAL A 157 2.43 9.23 -7.64
N THR A 158 1.39 9.34 -6.83
CA THR A 158 0.05 8.84 -7.20
C THR A 158 -0.61 9.66 -8.31
N ASP A 159 -0.21 10.93 -8.50
CA ASP A 159 -0.67 11.76 -9.62
C ASP A 159 -0.14 11.27 -10.98
N GLN A 160 0.92 10.47 -10.99
CA GLN A 160 1.50 9.87 -12.19
C GLN A 160 0.89 8.50 -12.53
N TRP A 161 -0.05 8.01 -11.75
CA TRP A 161 -0.67 6.71 -11.97
C TRP A 161 -1.64 6.75 -13.15
N ASP A 162 -1.48 5.77 -14.04
CA ASP A 162 -2.27 5.61 -15.26
C ASP A 162 -3.09 4.30 -15.17
N GLU A 163 -4.34 4.43 -14.73
CA GLU A 163 -5.29 3.32 -14.63
C GLU A 163 -5.73 2.73 -15.96
N PHE A 164 -5.47 3.45 -17.05
CA PHE A 164 -5.82 3.02 -18.40
C PHE A 164 -4.69 2.30 -19.11
N TYR A 165 -3.51 2.22 -18.49
CA TYR A 165 -2.31 1.60 -19.08
C TYR A 165 -2.02 2.13 -20.49
N THR A 166 -2.09 3.44 -20.68
CA THR A 166 -1.93 4.10 -22.01
C THR A 166 -0.57 3.83 -22.63
N PHE A 167 0.44 3.53 -21.81
CA PHE A 167 1.77 3.15 -22.29
C PHE A 167 1.76 1.92 -23.23
N LEU A 168 0.76 1.03 -23.12
CA LEU A 168 0.63 -0.16 -23.97
C LEU A 168 0.37 0.21 -25.44
N ASP A 169 -0.17 1.39 -25.71
CA ASP A 169 -0.49 1.88 -27.05
C ASP A 169 0.64 2.74 -27.62
N ASP A 170 1.62 3.11 -26.82
CA ASP A 170 2.78 3.89 -27.21
C ASP A 170 3.96 3.01 -27.61
N LYS A 171 4.40 3.10 -28.88
CA LYS A 171 5.49 2.28 -29.42
C LYS A 171 6.84 2.56 -28.76
N GLU A 172 7.08 3.79 -28.33
CA GLU A 172 8.33 4.17 -27.66
C GLU A 172 8.37 3.61 -26.25
N ASN A 173 7.27 3.75 -25.49
CA ASN A 173 7.17 3.15 -24.14
C ASN A 173 7.33 1.62 -24.22
N MET A 174 6.70 0.96 -25.19
CA MET A 174 6.86 -0.48 -25.40
C MET A 174 8.31 -0.86 -25.79
N ARG A 175 9.03 0.03 -26.47
CA ARG A 175 10.46 -0.15 -26.76
C ARG A 175 11.31 0.01 -25.49
N GLN A 176 11.02 1.03 -24.68
CA GLN A 176 11.73 1.31 -23.43
C GLN A 176 11.61 0.15 -22.42
N LEU A 177 10.50 -0.55 -22.36
CA LEU A 177 10.32 -1.72 -21.50
C LEU A 177 11.40 -2.80 -21.70
N LYS A 178 12.05 -2.87 -22.87
CA LYS A 178 13.17 -3.78 -23.11
C LYS A 178 14.41 -3.41 -22.30
N ASN A 179 14.57 -2.15 -21.98
CA ASN A 179 15.69 -1.65 -21.21
C ASN A 179 15.36 -1.62 -19.70
N LEU A 180 14.09 -1.51 -19.36
CA LEU A 180 13.61 -1.44 -17.97
C LEU A 180 13.41 -2.84 -17.37
N ILE A 181 12.93 -3.80 -18.15
CA ILE A 181 12.77 -5.19 -17.73
C ILE A 181 13.66 -6.08 -18.63
N HIS A 182 14.85 -6.42 -18.13
CA HIS A 182 15.87 -7.11 -18.91
C HIS A 182 15.46 -8.51 -19.33
N THR A 183 14.82 -9.26 -18.42
CA THR A 183 14.40 -10.64 -18.70
C THR A 183 13.19 -10.64 -19.63
N ARG A 184 13.31 -11.39 -20.75
CA ARG A 184 12.24 -11.47 -21.74
C ARG A 184 10.95 -12.08 -21.17
N ARG A 185 11.08 -13.01 -20.25
CA ARG A 185 9.95 -13.67 -19.59
C ARG A 185 9.19 -12.65 -18.74
N ASP A 186 9.85 -12.00 -17.78
CA ASP A 186 9.24 -11.07 -16.83
C ASP A 186 8.59 -9.89 -17.58
N ARG A 187 9.24 -9.41 -18.65
CA ARG A 187 8.66 -8.37 -19.50
C ARG A 187 7.37 -8.81 -20.19
N LYS A 188 7.32 -10.06 -20.70
CA LYS A 188 6.10 -10.61 -21.30
C LYS A 188 5.00 -10.78 -20.27
N ASP A 189 5.35 -11.27 -19.10
CA ASP A 189 4.40 -11.50 -18.01
C ASP A 189 3.83 -10.16 -17.52
N PHE A 190 4.69 -9.15 -17.36
CA PHE A 190 4.25 -7.79 -17.00
C PHE A 190 3.29 -7.18 -18.03
N ILE A 191 3.66 -7.21 -19.32
CA ILE A 191 2.82 -6.70 -20.40
C ILE A 191 1.47 -7.44 -20.44
N TYR A 192 1.51 -8.76 -20.32
CA TYR A 192 0.30 -9.59 -20.30
C TYR A 192 -0.61 -9.23 -19.13
N MET A 193 -0.06 -9.07 -17.92
CA MET A 193 -0.83 -8.63 -16.75
C MET A 193 -1.49 -7.26 -16.99
N CYS A 194 -0.73 -6.28 -17.42
CA CYS A 194 -1.27 -4.94 -17.70
C CYS A 194 -2.38 -4.97 -18.77
N GLN A 195 -2.22 -5.77 -19.84
CA GLN A 195 -3.26 -5.96 -20.85
C GLN A 195 -4.53 -6.57 -20.26
N ARG A 196 -4.39 -7.62 -19.44
CA ARG A 196 -5.52 -8.28 -18.77
C ARG A 196 -6.22 -7.34 -17.79
N HIS A 197 -5.50 -6.55 -17.02
CA HIS A 197 -6.07 -5.58 -16.09
C HIS A 197 -6.84 -4.50 -16.85
N ARG A 198 -6.29 -3.98 -17.94
CA ARG A 198 -6.98 -3.01 -18.83
C ARG A 198 -8.26 -3.61 -19.42
N GLU A 199 -8.22 -4.85 -19.91
CA GLU A 199 -9.40 -5.55 -20.47
C GLU A 199 -10.50 -5.77 -19.42
N HIS A 200 -10.13 -6.04 -18.16
CA HIS A 200 -11.08 -6.19 -17.07
C HIS A 200 -11.74 -4.86 -16.66
N GLY A 201 -11.15 -3.72 -17.03
CA GLY A 201 -11.66 -2.39 -16.68
C GLY A 201 -11.67 -2.10 -15.18
N LYS A 202 -10.82 -2.80 -14.42
CA LYS A 202 -10.61 -2.56 -12.98
C LYS A 202 -9.22 -1.97 -12.76
N ALA A 203 -9.11 -1.04 -11.84
CA ALA A 203 -7.83 -0.51 -11.42
C ALA A 203 -7.14 -1.49 -10.44
N TYR A 204 -5.98 -1.98 -10.85
CA TYR A 204 -5.09 -2.80 -10.04
C TYR A 204 -3.87 -1.96 -9.70
N TYR A 205 -3.86 -1.37 -8.50
CA TYR A 205 -2.88 -0.34 -8.19
C TYR A 205 -1.43 -0.85 -8.22
N GLU A 206 -1.18 -2.12 -7.91
CA GLU A 206 0.17 -2.70 -7.91
C GLU A 206 0.81 -2.64 -9.30
N THR A 207 0.08 -3.00 -10.35
CA THR A 207 0.61 -2.95 -11.73
C THR A 207 0.63 -1.51 -12.26
N ILE A 208 -0.31 -0.67 -11.86
CA ILE A 208 -0.33 0.77 -12.17
C ILE A 208 0.89 1.44 -11.53
N PHE A 209 1.13 1.18 -10.25
CA PHE A 209 2.27 1.72 -9.53
C PHE A 209 3.60 1.19 -10.09
N HIS A 210 3.68 -0.12 -10.38
CA HIS A 210 4.87 -0.72 -10.99
C HIS A 210 5.19 -0.08 -12.35
N ALA A 211 4.19 0.12 -13.21
CA ALA A 211 4.39 0.83 -14.47
C ALA A 211 4.92 2.26 -14.24
N SER A 212 4.31 2.99 -13.31
CA SER A 212 4.75 4.34 -12.94
C SER A 212 6.21 4.33 -12.44
N MET A 213 6.59 3.40 -11.57
CA MET A 213 7.99 3.27 -11.11
C MET A 213 8.94 3.00 -12.26
N LEU A 214 8.61 2.06 -13.15
CA LEU A 214 9.48 1.69 -14.28
C LEU A 214 9.74 2.88 -15.19
N PHE A 215 8.70 3.58 -15.64
CA PHE A 215 8.84 4.69 -16.60
C PHE A 215 9.45 5.96 -15.99
N ASN A 216 9.35 6.13 -14.68
CA ASN A 216 9.96 7.26 -13.96
C ASN A 216 11.31 6.91 -13.31
N SER A 217 11.86 5.71 -13.56
CA SER A 217 13.08 5.23 -12.92
C SER A 217 13.03 5.33 -11.40
N GLY A 218 11.85 5.04 -10.83
CA GLY A 218 11.55 5.18 -9.42
C GLY A 218 12.28 4.14 -8.56
N LEU A 219 12.66 4.56 -7.36
CA LEU A 219 13.25 3.70 -6.34
C LEU A 219 12.30 3.62 -5.13
N SER A 220 12.31 2.49 -4.48
CA SER A 220 11.76 2.32 -3.13
C SER A 220 12.86 2.42 -2.08
N ILE A 221 12.51 2.90 -0.90
CA ILE A 221 13.29 2.75 0.32
C ILE A 221 12.78 1.51 1.03
N VAL A 222 13.69 0.59 1.38
CA VAL A 222 13.37 -0.64 2.12
C VAL A 222 14.10 -0.60 3.45
N PRO A 223 13.42 -0.79 4.59
CA PRO A 223 14.07 -0.84 5.90
C PRO A 223 14.97 -2.07 5.98
N THR A 224 16.15 -1.93 6.60
CA THR A 224 17.07 -3.06 6.82
C THR A 224 16.48 -4.13 7.73
N ARG A 225 15.59 -3.72 8.65
CA ARG A 225 14.77 -4.61 9.49
C ARG A 225 13.31 -4.44 9.14
N ASN A 226 12.61 -5.55 8.94
CA ASN A 226 11.19 -5.52 8.63
C ASN A 226 10.39 -4.81 9.72
N MET A 227 9.47 -3.92 9.33
CA MET A 227 8.66 -3.10 10.24
C MET A 227 7.17 -3.44 10.19
N ILE A 228 6.76 -4.40 9.35
CA ILE A 228 5.36 -4.82 9.17
C ILE A 228 5.23 -6.31 9.47
N THR A 229 4.29 -6.68 10.33
CA THR A 229 3.85 -8.06 10.49
C THR A 229 2.59 -8.26 9.66
N TYR A 230 2.69 -9.01 8.56
CA TYR A 230 1.57 -9.33 7.71
C TYR A 230 0.76 -10.51 8.28
N LEU A 231 -0.52 -10.29 8.56
CA LEU A 231 -1.44 -11.29 9.13
C LEU A 231 -2.42 -11.87 8.11
N GLY A 232 -2.40 -11.40 6.87
CA GLY A 232 -3.36 -11.77 5.83
C GLY A 232 -3.17 -13.17 5.24
N ALA A 233 -2.09 -13.89 5.58
CA ALA A 233 -1.84 -15.26 5.11
C ALA A 233 -2.80 -16.28 5.77
N THR A 234 -4.10 -16.11 5.60
CA THR A 234 -5.16 -16.93 6.16
C THR A 234 -6.01 -17.58 5.06
N ALA A 235 -6.88 -18.51 5.43
CA ALA A 235 -7.82 -19.16 4.47
C ALA A 235 -8.79 -18.16 3.81
N ASP A 236 -9.01 -17.01 4.43
CA ASP A 236 -9.90 -15.94 3.94
C ASP A 236 -9.14 -14.85 3.13
N SER A 237 -7.86 -15.07 2.83
CA SER A 237 -7.03 -14.15 2.04
C SER A 237 -7.48 -14.12 0.58
N THR A 238 -7.51 -12.93 -0.03
CA THR A 238 -7.90 -12.75 -1.43
C THR A 238 -6.78 -13.16 -2.40
N HIS A 239 -5.53 -12.85 -2.06
CA HIS A 239 -4.39 -12.97 -3.00
C HIS A 239 -3.24 -13.86 -2.50
N PHE A 240 -3.18 -14.21 -1.23
CA PHE A 240 -2.05 -14.93 -0.67
C PHE A 240 -2.48 -16.19 0.11
N ALA A 241 -2.13 -17.37 -0.43
CA ALA A 241 -2.33 -18.67 0.21
C ALA A 241 -1.02 -19.18 0.82
N GLY A 242 -0.55 -18.56 1.90
CA GLY A 242 0.66 -18.94 2.62
C GLY A 242 0.39 -19.22 4.09
N SER A 243 1.45 -19.40 4.87
CA SER A 243 1.40 -19.51 6.32
C SER A 243 2.02 -18.27 6.96
N VAL A 244 1.32 -17.67 7.91
CA VAL A 244 1.85 -16.54 8.72
C VAL A 244 3.16 -16.88 9.43
N HIS A 245 3.46 -18.18 9.63
CA HIS A 245 4.70 -18.62 10.27
C HIS A 245 5.93 -18.52 9.35
N THR A 246 5.71 -18.39 8.04
CA THR A 246 6.79 -18.25 7.04
C THR A 246 6.99 -16.80 6.58
N MET A 247 6.16 -15.88 7.08
CA MET A 247 6.26 -14.47 6.74
C MET A 247 7.21 -13.75 7.71
N PRO A 248 8.00 -12.77 7.21
CA PRO A 248 8.79 -11.88 8.05
C PRO A 248 7.97 -11.20 9.12
N ARG A 249 8.57 -10.97 10.30
CA ARG A 249 7.93 -10.26 11.42
C ARG A 249 8.43 -8.83 11.51
N GLY A 250 7.58 -7.92 12.00
CA GLY A 250 7.98 -6.56 12.32
C GLY A 250 8.83 -6.48 13.60
N TYR A 251 9.79 -5.56 13.63
CA TYR A 251 10.69 -5.26 14.76
C TYR A 251 10.51 -3.82 15.24
#